data_a554b7899770da9425318fe33c64a81a
#
_entry.id   a554b7899770da9425318fe33c64a81a
#
_cell.length_a   1.000
_cell.length_b   1.000
_cell.length_c   1.000
_cell.angle_alpha   90.00
_cell.angle_beta   90.00
_cell.angle_gamma   90.00
#
_symmetry.space_group_name_H-M   'P 1'
#
loop_
_entity.id
_entity.type
_entity.pdbx_description
1 polymer ?
#
loop_
_entity_poly.entity_id
_entity_poly.type
_entity_poly.pdbx_seq_one_letter_code
_entity_poly.pdbx_strand_id
1 'polypeptide(L)'
;WSSDVCSSDLLYHHYQSSSGGVEFYNPGYYSNPVVDGHLKQALDATDWQAAVPFWQQVEWDGKTGAGVQGDAAWAWLLNVQHTYLANRCIDLGKGAPEIHGSWSLLNNLQDWRWTCR
;
A
#
# COMPACT_ATOMS: atom_id res chain seq x y z
N TRP A 1 -1.89 -8.17 5.46
CA TRP A 1 -1.44 -7.30 4.38
C TRP A 1 -1.93 -7.90 3.09
N SER A 2 -2.78 -7.17 2.43
CA SER A 2 -3.26 -7.54 1.10
C SER A 2 -2.13 -7.51 0.10
N SER A 3 -2.05 -8.55 -0.71
CA SER A 3 -1.18 -8.63 -1.88
C SER A 3 -1.69 -7.77 -3.04
N ASP A 4 -2.24 -6.59 -2.73
CA ASP A 4 -2.72 -5.68 -3.74
C ASP A 4 -1.52 -5.00 -4.40
N VAL A 5 -1.37 -5.22 -5.69
CA VAL A 5 -0.31 -4.65 -6.54
C VAL A 5 -0.28 -3.13 -6.39
N CYS A 6 -1.43 -2.49 -6.18
CA CYS A 6 -1.55 -1.05 -5.97
C CYS A 6 -0.83 -0.53 -4.72
N SER A 7 -0.71 -1.31 -3.64
CA SER A 7 -0.06 -0.83 -2.42
C SER A 7 1.47 -0.79 -2.53
N SER A 8 2.06 -1.70 -3.30
CA SER A 8 3.52 -1.71 -3.54
C SER A 8 3.96 -0.53 -4.40
N ASP A 9 3.19 -0.17 -5.42
CA ASP A 9 3.47 0.98 -6.28
C ASP A 9 3.39 2.29 -5.48
N LEU A 10 2.42 2.43 -4.59
CA LEU A 10 2.29 3.60 -3.73
C LEU A 10 3.50 3.76 -2.79
N LEU A 11 3.92 2.69 -2.12
CA LEU A 11 5.10 2.72 -1.24
C LEU A 11 6.36 3.09 -2.01
N TYR A 12 6.55 2.54 -3.21
CA TYR A 12 7.68 2.88 -4.07
C TYR A 12 7.75 4.38 -4.34
N HIS A 13 6.65 4.97 -4.78
CA HIS A 13 6.61 6.40 -5.11
C HIS A 13 6.79 7.32 -3.89
N HIS A 14 6.37 6.87 -2.70
CA HIS A 14 6.51 7.66 -1.49
C HIS A 14 7.94 7.70 -0.94
N TYR A 15 8.73 6.67 -1.18
CA TYR A 15 10.07 6.54 -0.59
C TYR A 15 11.20 6.69 -1.60
N GLN A 16 10.94 6.52 -2.90
CA GLN A 16 11.98 6.60 -3.91
C GLN A 16 12.51 8.03 -4.03
N SER A 17 13.84 8.18 -4.02
CA SER A 17 14.51 9.49 -4.13
C SER A 17 14.14 10.26 -5.41
N SER A 18 13.98 9.57 -6.54
CA SER A 18 13.62 10.19 -7.82
C SER A 18 12.18 10.71 -7.89
N SER A 19 11.33 10.32 -6.93
CA SER A 19 9.94 10.80 -6.85
C SER A 19 9.81 12.12 -6.08
N GLY A 20 10.92 12.70 -5.60
CA GLY A 20 10.91 13.94 -4.85
C GLY A 20 10.28 15.10 -5.63
N GLY A 21 9.18 15.65 -5.10
CA GLY A 21 8.48 16.79 -5.70
C GLY A 21 7.64 16.46 -6.93
N VAL A 22 7.46 15.18 -7.30
CA VAL A 22 6.60 14.77 -8.40
C VAL A 22 5.19 14.59 -7.87
N GLU A 23 4.27 15.47 -8.22
CA GLU A 23 2.86 15.45 -7.80
C GLU A 23 2.70 15.35 -6.27
N PHE A 24 2.05 14.28 -5.79
CA PHE A 24 1.84 13.97 -4.37
C PHE A 24 2.86 12.97 -3.83
N TYR A 25 3.78 12.52 -4.66
CA TYR A 25 4.78 11.53 -4.29
C TYR A 25 5.96 12.20 -3.58
N ASN A 26 6.45 11.54 -2.53
CA ASN A 26 7.61 11.97 -1.76
C ASN A 26 7.69 13.52 -1.53
N PRO A 27 6.66 14.13 -0.92
CA PRO A 27 6.60 15.57 -0.73
C PRO A 27 7.67 16.10 0.24
N GLY A 28 8.23 15.21 1.06
CA GLY A 28 9.32 15.51 1.98
C GLY A 28 10.71 15.49 1.32
N TYR A 29 10.81 15.20 0.03
CA TYR A 29 12.09 15.02 -0.68
C TYR A 29 13.02 14.02 0.02
N TYR A 30 12.44 12.98 0.61
CA TYR A 30 13.23 11.91 1.20
C TYR A 30 14.16 11.29 0.16
N SER A 31 15.41 11.05 0.55
CA SER A 31 16.41 10.48 -0.34
C SER A 31 17.38 9.61 0.43
N ASN A 32 17.37 8.32 0.13
CA ASN A 32 18.28 7.34 0.72
C ASN A 32 18.62 6.27 -0.34
N PRO A 33 19.86 6.25 -0.86
CA PRO A 33 20.25 5.31 -1.92
C PRO A 33 20.15 3.83 -1.52
N VAL A 34 20.26 3.51 -0.22
CA VAL A 34 20.12 2.13 0.26
C VAL A 34 18.66 1.71 0.17
N VAL A 35 17.74 2.59 0.61
CA VAL A 35 16.30 2.37 0.49
C VAL A 35 15.88 2.25 -0.99
N ASP A 36 16.40 3.10 -1.86
CA ASP A 36 16.16 3.00 -3.31
C ASP A 36 16.59 1.64 -3.88
N GLY A 37 17.72 1.12 -3.39
CA GLY A 37 18.21 -0.21 -3.76
C GLY A 37 17.25 -1.34 -3.33
N HIS A 38 16.73 -1.28 -2.11
CA HIS A 38 15.75 -2.26 -1.61
C HIS A 38 14.41 -2.15 -2.33
N LEU A 39 13.95 -0.92 -2.60
CA LEU A 39 12.74 -0.68 -3.41
C LEU A 39 12.85 -1.32 -4.79
N LYS A 40 13.99 -1.12 -5.45
CA LYS A 40 14.24 -1.71 -6.76
C LYS A 40 14.25 -3.25 -6.69
N GLN A 41 14.91 -3.84 -5.70
CA GLN A 41 14.93 -5.30 -5.51
C GLN A 41 13.53 -5.86 -5.24
N ALA A 42 12.70 -5.14 -4.48
CA ALA A 42 11.32 -5.53 -4.24
C ALA A 42 10.47 -5.53 -5.51
N LEU A 43 10.66 -4.53 -6.39
CA LEU A 43 9.94 -4.45 -7.67
C LEU A 43 10.43 -5.46 -8.71
N ASP A 44 11.73 -5.76 -8.70
CA ASP A 44 12.33 -6.73 -9.65
C ASP A 44 12.07 -8.19 -9.21
N ALA A 45 11.47 -8.43 -8.05
CA ALA A 45 11.18 -9.77 -7.55
C ALA A 45 10.14 -10.49 -8.40
N THR A 46 10.31 -11.81 -8.55
CA THR A 46 9.47 -12.64 -9.44
C THR A 46 8.03 -12.80 -8.94
N ASP A 47 7.83 -12.70 -7.63
CA ASP A 47 6.54 -12.81 -6.98
C ASP A 47 6.53 -12.05 -5.65
N TRP A 48 5.35 -11.95 -5.05
CA TRP A 48 5.16 -11.24 -3.80
C TRP A 48 5.99 -11.82 -2.64
N GLN A 49 6.09 -13.12 -2.53
CA GLN A 49 6.82 -13.74 -1.41
C GLN A 49 8.32 -13.47 -1.49
N ALA A 50 8.87 -13.45 -2.70
CA ALA A 50 10.24 -13.03 -2.95
C ALA A 50 10.45 -11.53 -2.69
N ALA A 51 9.44 -10.68 -2.89
CA ALA A 51 9.51 -9.25 -2.66
C ALA A 51 9.46 -8.86 -1.17
N VAL A 52 8.73 -9.62 -0.33
CA VAL A 52 8.49 -9.29 1.09
C VAL A 52 9.78 -8.96 1.87
N PRO A 53 10.87 -9.74 1.79
CA PRO A 53 12.09 -9.40 2.52
C PRO A 53 12.68 -8.04 2.14
N PHE A 54 12.57 -7.65 0.88
CA PHE A 54 13.05 -6.35 0.42
C PHE A 54 12.16 -5.21 0.89
N TRP A 55 10.83 -5.39 0.91
CA TRP A 55 9.90 -4.43 1.52
C TRP A 55 10.18 -4.23 3.01
N GLN A 56 10.51 -5.30 3.75
CA GLN A 56 10.91 -5.19 5.14
C GLN A 56 12.21 -4.40 5.31
N GLN A 57 13.17 -4.57 4.38
CA GLN A 57 14.42 -3.82 4.39
C GLN A 57 14.23 -2.35 4.00
N VAL A 58 13.23 -2.01 3.19
CA VAL A 58 12.82 -0.62 2.95
C VAL A 58 12.44 0.06 4.26
N GLU A 59 11.70 -0.63 5.13
CA GLU A 59 11.34 -0.12 6.46
C GLU A 59 12.54 -0.05 7.38
N TRP A 60 13.32 -1.16 7.48
CA TRP A 60 14.52 -1.23 8.31
C TRP A 60 15.40 -2.42 7.93
N ASP A 61 16.65 -2.17 7.52
CA ASP A 61 17.61 -3.20 7.13
C ASP A 61 18.57 -3.60 8.26
N GLY A 62 18.42 -3.04 9.45
CA GLY A 62 19.32 -3.21 10.60
C GLY A 62 20.28 -2.04 10.80
N LYS A 63 20.37 -1.09 9.87
CA LYS A 63 21.23 0.09 9.91
C LYS A 63 20.53 1.36 9.46
N THR A 64 19.74 1.26 8.42
CA THR A 64 18.99 2.38 7.83
C THR A 64 17.64 1.87 7.30
N GLY A 65 16.76 2.78 6.94
CA GLY A 65 15.43 2.49 6.41
C GLY A 65 14.52 3.69 6.47
N ALA A 66 13.43 3.66 5.73
CA ALA A 66 12.43 4.73 5.69
C ALA A 66 11.50 4.74 6.91
N GLY A 67 11.43 3.64 7.65
CA GLY A 67 10.55 3.45 8.80
C GLY A 67 11.01 4.21 10.04
N VAL A 68 10.21 4.10 11.11
CA VAL A 68 10.41 4.85 12.37
C VAL A 68 11.71 4.48 13.11
N GLN A 69 12.29 3.32 12.83
CA GLN A 69 13.57 2.88 13.40
C GLN A 69 14.77 3.47 12.65
N GLY A 70 14.55 3.93 11.42
CA GLY A 70 15.55 4.53 10.55
C GLY A 70 15.36 6.03 10.42
N ASP A 71 15.15 6.48 9.20
CA ASP A 71 15.08 7.90 8.85
C ASP A 71 13.74 8.55 9.20
N ALA A 72 12.72 7.76 9.59
CA ALA A 72 11.36 8.21 9.87
C ALA A 72 10.81 9.15 8.78
N ALA A 73 10.94 8.73 7.51
CA ALA A 73 10.59 9.53 6.35
C ALA A 73 9.14 10.04 6.37
N TRP A 74 8.25 9.34 7.07
CA TRP A 74 6.85 9.68 7.27
C TRP A 74 6.43 9.53 8.74
N ALA A 75 5.64 10.47 9.22
CA ALA A 75 4.99 10.38 10.54
C ALA A 75 3.58 9.78 10.37
N TRP A 76 3.45 8.48 10.53
CA TRP A 76 2.17 7.77 10.51
C TRP A 76 1.41 8.04 11.82
N LEU A 77 0.42 8.95 11.77
CA LEU A 77 -0.28 9.40 12.95
C LEU A 77 -1.42 8.47 13.37
N LEU A 78 -2.13 7.90 12.41
CA LEU A 78 -3.26 7.00 12.66
C LEU A 78 -3.63 6.18 11.43
N ASN A 79 -4.25 5.02 11.65
CA ASN A 79 -4.98 4.29 10.63
C ASN A 79 -6.44 4.76 10.62
N VAL A 80 -6.89 5.29 9.50
CA VAL A 80 -8.29 5.68 9.33
C VAL A 80 -9.12 4.43 9.09
N GLN A 81 -10.11 4.22 9.95
CA GLN A 81 -11.07 3.14 9.76
C GLN A 81 -12.18 3.61 8.81
N HIS A 82 -12.38 2.87 7.74
CA HIS A 82 -13.49 3.10 6.81
C HIS A 82 -14.76 2.38 7.30
N THR A 83 -15.87 3.09 7.36
CA THR A 83 -17.16 2.51 7.70
C THR A 83 -18.11 2.64 6.52
N TYR A 84 -18.70 1.54 6.11
CA TYR A 84 -19.65 1.48 5.00
C TYR A 84 -21.02 1.06 5.51
N LEU A 85 -22.05 1.72 4.99
CA LEU A 85 -23.44 1.37 5.22
C LEU A 85 -23.99 0.75 3.93
N ALA A 86 -24.34 -0.52 3.99
CA ALA A 86 -24.97 -1.23 2.89
C ALA A 86 -26.41 -1.57 3.24
N ASN A 87 -27.31 -1.56 2.24
CA ASN A 87 -28.64 -2.06 2.41
C ASN A 87 -28.58 -3.57 2.69
N ARG A 88 -29.33 -4.03 3.70
CA ARG A 88 -29.37 -5.45 4.10
C ARG A 88 -29.77 -6.42 2.99
N CYS A 89 -30.39 -5.89 1.93
CA CYS A 89 -30.80 -6.67 0.77
C CYS A 89 -29.73 -6.78 -0.31
N ILE A 90 -28.55 -6.24 -0.07
CA ILE A 90 -27.40 -6.37 -0.99
C ILE A 90 -26.43 -7.39 -0.42
N ASP A 91 -26.24 -8.46 -1.19
CA ASP A 91 -25.14 -9.40 -1.00
C ASP A 91 -23.93 -8.85 -1.81
N LEU A 92 -22.83 -8.59 -1.14
CA LEU A 92 -21.61 -8.04 -1.72
C LEU A 92 -20.76 -9.10 -2.43
N GLY A 93 -21.22 -10.37 -2.46
CA GLY A 93 -20.52 -11.47 -3.10
C GLY A 93 -19.39 -12.08 -2.26
N LYS A 94 -18.70 -13.06 -2.84
CA LYS A 94 -17.59 -13.75 -2.20
C LYS A 94 -16.32 -12.88 -2.26
N GLY A 95 -15.76 -12.66 -1.11
CA GLY A 95 -14.60 -11.82 -0.97
C GLY A 95 -15.04 -10.38 -0.74
N ALA A 96 -15.36 -10.06 0.53
CA ALA A 96 -15.43 -8.66 0.90
C ALA A 96 -14.14 -8.00 0.39
N PRO A 97 -14.22 -6.96 -0.43
CA PRO A 97 -13.04 -6.32 -0.97
C PRO A 97 -12.16 -5.89 0.20
N GLU A 98 -10.90 -6.14 0.09
CA GLU A 98 -9.94 -5.53 0.98
C GLU A 98 -10.02 -4.03 0.75
N ILE A 99 -10.50 -3.34 1.77
CA ILE A 99 -10.94 -1.96 1.62
C ILE A 99 -9.74 -1.04 1.78
N HIS A 100 -9.13 -0.65 0.68
CA HIS A 100 -8.06 0.33 0.64
C HIS A 100 -8.52 1.77 0.41
N GLY A 101 -9.81 1.99 0.24
CA GLY A 101 -10.35 3.31 -0.02
C GLY A 101 -11.79 3.26 -0.50
N SER A 102 -12.36 4.41 -0.77
CA SER A 102 -13.78 4.51 -1.14
C SER A 102 -14.14 3.78 -2.44
N TRP A 103 -13.17 3.60 -3.34
CA TRP A 103 -13.38 2.92 -4.62
C TRP A 103 -13.25 1.39 -4.53
N SER A 104 -12.53 0.85 -3.55
CA SER A 104 -12.31 -0.59 -3.46
C SER A 104 -13.56 -1.38 -3.12
N LEU A 105 -14.56 -0.75 -2.50
CA LEU A 105 -15.87 -1.36 -2.28
C LEU A 105 -16.57 -1.73 -3.60
N LEU A 106 -16.26 -1.03 -4.69
CA LEU A 106 -16.89 -1.23 -6.00
C LEU A 106 -16.12 -2.18 -6.92
N ASN A 107 -14.97 -2.68 -6.50
CA ASN A 107 -14.11 -3.52 -7.36
C ASN A 107 -14.76 -4.83 -7.79
N ASN A 108 -15.73 -5.34 -7.02
CA ASN A 108 -16.47 -6.56 -7.33
C ASN A 108 -17.98 -6.30 -7.54
N LEU A 109 -18.34 -5.12 -8.02
CA LEU A 109 -19.74 -4.73 -8.24
C LEU A 109 -20.51 -5.74 -9.10
N GLN A 110 -19.85 -6.41 -10.03
CA GLN A 110 -20.42 -7.49 -10.86
C GLN A 110 -20.90 -8.70 -10.04
N ASP A 111 -20.41 -8.88 -8.83
CA ASP A 111 -20.77 -9.99 -7.94
C ASP A 111 -21.92 -9.64 -7.00
N TRP A 112 -22.28 -8.36 -6.95
CA TRP A 112 -23.35 -7.91 -6.08
C TRP A 112 -24.70 -8.44 -6.52
N ARG A 113 -25.53 -8.79 -5.56
CA ARG A 113 -26.86 -9.34 -5.82
C ARG A 113 -27.89 -8.73 -4.88
N TRP A 114 -29.07 -8.47 -5.45
CA TRP A 114 -30.23 -8.11 -4.66
C TRP A 114 -30.87 -9.39 -4.09
N THR A 115 -31.01 -9.48 -2.79
CA THR A 115 -31.49 -10.68 -2.08
C THR A 115 -32.91 -10.55 -1.52
N CYS A 116 -33.47 -9.34 -1.42
CA CYS A 116 -34.84 -9.15 -0.99
C CYS A 116 -35.82 -9.27 -2.17
N ARG A 117 -36.99 -9.85 -1.86
CA ARG A 117 -38.17 -9.90 -2.74
C ARG A 117 -39.10 -8.74 -2.43
#